data_0133889de378f71304212c6297a65890
#
_entry.id   0133889de378f71304212c6297a65890
#
_cell.length_a   1.000
_cell.length_b   1.000
_cell.length_c   1.000
_cell.angle_alpha   90.00
_cell.angle_beta   90.00
_cell.angle_gamma   90.00
#
_symmetry.space_group_name_H-M   'P 1'
#
loop_
_entity.id
_entity.type
_entity.pdbx_description
1 polymer ?
#
loop_
_entity_poly.entity_id
_entity_poly.type
_entity_poly.pdbx_seq_one_letter_code
_entity_poly.pdbx_strand_id
1 'polypeptide(L)'
;MRFKPNPNLTAFTTKATSVVRALLNQIHLSEAYDPSTSQPEPTKRPYNAVWDTGATATVINPRIAQELNLQPSGREDVHTVGAGAQSDVHEANTYLVNIYLPNNVAIVGVRVSEGGIAGADVLLGMDVIALGDFTITNYNGQTWWTFRIPSNEPVDFVEEINEYKKKHGVPAIPLSQEEKRRQRNRDKRKRQKARGK
;
A
#
# COMPACT_ATOMS: atom_id res chain seq x y z
N MET A 1 13.63 9.47 17.59
CA MET A 1 12.61 8.54 18.16
C MET A 1 13.22 7.15 18.30
N ARG A 2 12.97 6.43 19.40
CA ARG A 2 13.40 5.03 19.49
C ARG A 2 12.25 4.17 18.93
N PHE A 3 12.54 3.43 17.88
CA PHE A 3 11.64 2.40 17.35
C PHE A 3 11.19 1.49 18.50
N LYS A 4 9.88 1.39 18.72
CA LYS A 4 9.32 0.40 19.64
C LYS A 4 9.03 -0.85 18.81
N PRO A 5 9.76 -1.95 19.02
CA PRO A 5 9.54 -3.15 18.24
C PRO A 5 8.12 -3.67 18.52
N ASN A 6 7.34 -3.82 17.45
CA ASN A 6 6.07 -4.54 17.46
C ASN A 6 6.35 -5.93 16.88
N PRO A 7 6.17 -7.03 17.62
CA PRO A 7 6.50 -8.38 17.15
C PRO A 7 5.67 -8.82 15.92
N ASN A 8 4.57 -8.15 15.66
CA ASN A 8 3.70 -8.46 14.52
C ASN A 8 4.05 -7.66 13.24
N LEU A 9 5.10 -6.83 13.28
CA LEU A 9 5.53 -6.10 12.10
C LEU A 9 6.23 -7.04 11.12
N THR A 10 5.75 -7.01 9.88
CA THR A 10 6.42 -7.63 8.74
C THR A 10 6.69 -6.59 7.67
N ALA A 11 7.76 -6.75 6.92
CA ALA A 11 8.15 -5.78 5.90
C ALA A 11 9.00 -6.41 4.82
N PHE A 12 9.04 -5.76 3.66
CA PHE A 12 10.04 -6.03 2.63
C PHE A 12 10.56 -4.73 2.00
N THR A 13 11.69 -4.83 1.35
CA THR A 13 12.27 -3.75 0.52
C THR A 13 12.68 -4.33 -0.81
N THR A 14 12.27 -3.70 -1.88
CA THR A 14 12.74 -3.99 -3.23
C THR A 14 13.66 -2.86 -3.71
N LYS A 15 14.76 -3.23 -4.35
CA LYS A 15 15.80 -2.31 -4.84
C LYS A 15 15.95 -2.51 -6.33
N ALA A 16 15.58 -1.50 -7.11
CA ALA A 16 15.87 -1.50 -8.54
C ALA A 16 17.31 -1.10 -8.79
N THR A 17 17.88 -1.54 -9.89
CA THR A 17 19.26 -1.20 -10.33
C THR A 17 19.35 0.18 -10.99
N SER A 18 18.20 0.82 -11.29
CA SER A 18 18.08 2.14 -11.90
C SER A 18 16.83 2.85 -11.37
N VAL A 19 16.63 4.10 -11.78
CA VAL A 19 15.34 4.80 -11.54
C VAL A 19 14.27 4.16 -12.41
N VAL A 20 13.19 3.69 -11.77
CA VAL A 20 12.05 3.06 -12.44
C VAL A 20 10.80 3.94 -12.38
N ARG A 21 9.89 3.76 -13.33
CA ARG A 21 8.61 4.49 -13.41
C ARG A 21 7.41 3.64 -12.97
N ALA A 22 7.59 2.32 -12.88
CA ALA A 22 6.61 1.38 -12.37
C ALA A 22 7.27 0.53 -11.28
N LEU A 23 6.59 0.34 -10.18
CA LEU A 23 7.05 -0.46 -9.05
C LEU A 23 6.47 -1.86 -9.19
N LEU A 24 7.32 -2.82 -9.53
CA LEU A 24 6.93 -4.19 -9.83
C LEU A 24 7.50 -5.15 -8.79
N ASN A 25 6.66 -6.06 -8.31
CA ASN A 25 7.09 -7.19 -7.49
C ASN A 25 6.55 -8.49 -8.07
N GLN A 26 7.33 -9.56 -7.97
CA GLN A 26 6.78 -10.89 -8.03
C GLN A 26 6.09 -11.18 -6.69
N ILE A 27 4.83 -11.57 -6.75
CA ILE A 27 4.00 -11.96 -5.61
C ILE A 27 3.43 -13.35 -5.86
N HIS A 28 2.86 -13.97 -4.82
CA HIS A 28 2.04 -15.17 -5.03
C HIS A 28 0.60 -14.88 -4.63
N LEU A 29 -0.34 -15.49 -5.34
CA LEU A 29 -1.75 -15.49 -5.00
C LEU A 29 -2.22 -16.93 -4.76
N SER A 30 -3.20 -17.07 -3.88
CA SER A 30 -4.03 -18.25 -3.72
C SER A 30 -5.50 -17.86 -3.61
N GLU A 31 -6.40 -18.81 -3.74
CA GLU A 31 -7.75 -18.66 -3.20
C GLU A 31 -7.67 -18.28 -1.73
N ALA A 32 -8.61 -17.44 -1.26
CA ALA A 32 -8.65 -17.06 0.16
C ALA A 32 -8.97 -18.30 1.02
N TYR A 33 -8.17 -18.48 2.05
CA TYR A 33 -8.42 -19.48 3.09
C TYR A 33 -7.97 -18.92 4.44
N ASP A 34 -8.57 -19.42 5.49
CA ASP A 34 -8.17 -19.06 6.84
C ASP A 34 -7.12 -20.07 7.34
N PRO A 35 -5.87 -19.62 7.60
CA PRO A 35 -4.81 -20.50 8.09
C PRO A 35 -5.08 -21.14 9.46
N SER A 36 -6.05 -20.61 10.21
CA SER A 36 -6.48 -21.18 11.50
C SER A 36 -7.39 -22.40 11.35
N THR A 37 -7.90 -22.65 10.14
CA THR A 37 -8.74 -23.81 9.85
C THR A 37 -7.90 -25.03 9.50
N SER A 38 -8.44 -26.24 9.72
CA SER A 38 -7.79 -27.50 9.35
C SER A 38 -7.87 -27.85 7.86
N GLN A 39 -8.26 -26.88 7.01
CA GLN A 39 -8.31 -27.09 5.56
C GLN A 39 -6.88 -27.07 4.98
N PRO A 40 -6.62 -27.84 3.92
CA PRO A 40 -5.33 -27.81 3.25
C PRO A 40 -5.10 -26.43 2.62
N GLU A 41 -3.87 -25.93 2.74
CA GLU A 41 -3.48 -24.65 2.14
C GLU A 41 -3.65 -24.72 0.60
N PRO A 42 -4.37 -23.74 -0.01
CA PRO A 42 -4.52 -23.68 -1.45
C PRO A 42 -3.18 -23.47 -2.16
N THR A 43 -3.09 -23.96 -3.41
CA THR A 43 -1.90 -23.78 -4.22
C THR A 43 -1.60 -22.30 -4.47
N LYS A 44 -0.40 -21.86 -4.10
CA LYS A 44 0.11 -20.52 -4.41
C LYS A 44 0.71 -20.49 -5.80
N ARG A 45 0.39 -19.48 -6.60
CA ARG A 45 0.98 -19.26 -7.93
C ARG A 45 1.64 -17.90 -8.03
N PRO A 46 2.80 -17.79 -8.70
CA PRO A 46 3.52 -16.52 -8.86
C PRO A 46 2.90 -15.65 -9.95
N TYR A 47 2.85 -14.34 -9.70
CA TYR A 47 2.38 -13.31 -10.63
C TYR A 47 3.20 -12.03 -10.48
N ASN A 48 3.27 -11.24 -11.56
CA ASN A 48 3.89 -9.91 -11.53
C ASN A 48 2.84 -8.88 -11.14
N ALA A 49 3.08 -8.17 -10.06
CA ALA A 49 2.20 -7.13 -9.56
C ALA A 49 2.82 -5.74 -9.71
N VAL A 50 1.99 -4.77 -10.09
CA VAL A 50 2.32 -3.34 -10.08
C VAL A 50 1.65 -2.67 -8.89
N TRP A 51 2.38 -1.79 -8.19
CA TRP A 51 1.85 -0.93 -7.13
C TRP A 51 1.28 0.33 -7.75
N ASP A 52 0.01 0.64 -7.48
CA ASP A 52 -0.70 1.78 -8.06
C ASP A 52 -1.46 2.57 -7.00
N THR A 53 -0.90 3.70 -6.59
CA THR A 53 -1.54 4.63 -5.64
C THR A 53 -2.71 5.40 -6.23
N GLY A 54 -2.92 5.33 -7.54
CA GLY A 54 -4.06 5.92 -8.25
C GLY A 54 -5.29 5.03 -8.32
N ALA A 55 -5.13 3.73 -8.03
CA ALA A 55 -6.24 2.78 -7.99
C ALA A 55 -6.77 2.63 -6.55
N THR A 56 -8.09 2.63 -6.40
CA THR A 56 -8.74 2.46 -5.09
C THR A 56 -8.74 1.00 -4.63
N ALA A 57 -8.85 0.06 -5.56
CA ALA A 57 -8.98 -1.37 -5.32
C ALA A 57 -7.94 -2.17 -6.12
N THR A 58 -7.63 -3.34 -5.59
CA THR A 58 -6.74 -4.31 -6.23
C THR A 58 -7.48 -5.05 -7.34
N VAL A 59 -6.81 -5.18 -8.50
CA VAL A 59 -7.34 -5.81 -9.70
C VAL A 59 -6.46 -6.99 -10.09
N ILE A 60 -7.08 -8.06 -10.57
CA ILE A 60 -6.40 -9.22 -11.15
C ILE A 60 -6.78 -9.41 -12.62
N ASN A 61 -5.85 -9.86 -13.45
CA ASN A 61 -6.14 -10.24 -14.80
C ASN A 61 -7.13 -11.44 -14.81
N PRO A 62 -8.16 -11.47 -15.68
CA PRO A 62 -9.17 -12.55 -15.72
C PRO A 62 -8.59 -13.96 -15.81
N ARG A 63 -7.42 -14.15 -16.45
CA ARG A 63 -6.74 -15.44 -16.50
C ARG A 63 -6.37 -15.99 -15.12
N ILE A 64 -6.11 -15.11 -14.13
CA ILE A 64 -5.74 -15.54 -12.77
C ILE A 64 -6.90 -16.24 -12.08
N ALA A 65 -8.13 -15.71 -12.25
CA ALA A 65 -9.32 -16.36 -11.71
C ALA A 65 -9.48 -17.77 -12.24
N GLN A 66 -9.20 -17.99 -13.54
CA GLN A 66 -9.23 -19.30 -14.16
C GLN A 66 -8.10 -20.21 -13.66
N GLU A 67 -6.85 -19.71 -13.62
CA GLU A 67 -5.67 -20.47 -13.20
C GLU A 67 -5.75 -20.93 -11.73
N LEU A 68 -6.35 -20.12 -10.86
CA LEU A 68 -6.56 -20.43 -9.44
C LEU A 68 -7.92 -21.06 -9.14
N ASN A 69 -8.76 -21.26 -10.18
CA ASN A 69 -10.12 -21.81 -10.07
C ASN A 69 -10.97 -21.04 -9.04
N LEU A 70 -10.84 -19.69 -9.02
CA LEU A 70 -11.55 -18.85 -8.08
C LEU A 70 -13.05 -18.84 -8.33
N GLN A 71 -13.84 -18.88 -7.25
CA GLN A 71 -15.28 -18.72 -7.34
C GLN A 71 -15.63 -17.24 -7.12
N PRO A 72 -16.47 -16.62 -7.98
CA PRO A 72 -16.90 -15.25 -7.78
C PRO A 72 -17.58 -15.07 -6.43
N SER A 73 -17.11 -14.07 -5.67
CA SER A 73 -17.70 -13.67 -4.39
C SER A 73 -18.78 -12.60 -4.54
N GLY A 74 -18.90 -11.99 -5.74
CA GLY A 74 -19.86 -10.95 -6.09
C GLY A 74 -19.50 -10.27 -7.39
N ARG A 75 -20.13 -9.13 -7.65
CA ARG A 75 -19.85 -8.24 -8.78
C ARG A 75 -19.80 -6.81 -8.32
N GLU A 76 -19.07 -5.97 -9.04
CA GLU A 76 -19.01 -4.54 -8.80
C GLU A 76 -18.80 -3.77 -10.11
N ASP A 77 -19.21 -2.50 -10.10
CA ASP A 77 -18.93 -1.58 -11.20
C ASP A 77 -17.50 -1.07 -11.11
N VAL A 78 -16.68 -1.40 -12.08
CA VAL A 78 -15.29 -0.93 -12.18
C VAL A 78 -15.27 0.30 -13.09
N HIS A 79 -14.76 1.41 -12.54
CA HIS A 79 -14.56 2.65 -13.26
C HIS A 79 -13.11 2.72 -13.75
N THR A 80 -12.91 2.62 -15.06
CA THR A 80 -11.60 2.81 -15.66
C THR A 80 -11.53 4.18 -16.34
N VAL A 81 -10.48 4.94 -16.05
CA VAL A 81 -10.20 6.19 -16.76
C VAL A 81 -9.32 5.87 -17.96
N GLY A 82 -9.91 5.81 -19.14
CA GLY A 82 -9.19 5.61 -20.39
C GLY A 82 -8.41 6.85 -20.83
N ALA A 83 -7.45 6.67 -21.74
CA ALA A 83 -6.75 7.78 -22.39
C ALA A 83 -7.75 8.57 -23.26
N GLY A 84 -8.34 9.62 -22.72
CA GLY A 84 -9.35 10.46 -23.40
C GLY A 84 -10.45 10.97 -22.48
N ALA A 85 -10.30 10.83 -21.15
CA ALA A 85 -11.23 11.31 -20.12
C ALA A 85 -12.67 10.77 -20.19
N GLN A 86 -12.93 9.73 -20.97
CA GLN A 86 -14.16 8.95 -20.83
C GLN A 86 -13.93 7.82 -19.81
N SER A 87 -14.69 7.85 -18.71
CA SER A 87 -14.75 6.75 -17.78
C SER A 87 -15.60 5.64 -18.42
N ASP A 88 -15.00 4.50 -18.69
CA ASP A 88 -15.74 3.28 -18.97
C ASP A 88 -16.15 2.65 -17.65
N VAL A 89 -17.44 2.40 -17.49
CA VAL A 89 -17.99 1.65 -16.36
C VAL A 89 -18.40 0.28 -16.89
N HIS A 90 -17.82 -0.76 -16.34
CA HIS A 90 -18.22 -2.13 -16.68
C HIS A 90 -18.36 -2.96 -15.41
N GLU A 91 -19.32 -3.87 -15.44
CA GLU A 91 -19.51 -4.83 -14.37
C GLU A 91 -18.40 -5.88 -14.40
N ALA A 92 -17.72 -6.10 -13.29
CA ALA A 92 -16.66 -7.09 -13.12
C ALA A 92 -16.98 -8.05 -11.99
N ASN A 93 -16.55 -9.31 -12.14
CA ASN A 93 -16.61 -10.26 -11.03
C ASN A 93 -15.60 -9.88 -9.96
N THR A 94 -15.94 -10.15 -8.71
CA THR A 94 -15.04 -10.01 -7.57
C THR A 94 -14.73 -11.37 -6.95
N TYR A 95 -13.52 -11.47 -6.39
CA TYR A 95 -13.01 -12.70 -5.78
C TYR A 95 -12.37 -12.38 -4.43
N LEU A 96 -12.22 -13.39 -3.59
CA LEU A 96 -11.42 -13.31 -2.37
C LEU A 96 -10.12 -14.11 -2.57
N VAL A 97 -9.00 -13.45 -2.34
CA VAL A 97 -7.67 -14.05 -2.50
C VAL A 97 -6.78 -13.78 -1.29
N ASN A 98 -5.76 -14.60 -1.10
CA ASN A 98 -4.65 -14.29 -0.23
C ASN A 98 -3.47 -13.82 -1.08
N ILE A 99 -2.83 -12.73 -0.67
CA ILE A 99 -1.69 -12.11 -1.34
C ILE A 99 -0.44 -12.36 -0.50
N TYR A 100 0.58 -12.94 -1.12
CA TYR A 100 1.87 -13.20 -0.49
C TYR A 100 2.92 -12.34 -1.18
N LEU A 101 3.33 -11.29 -0.49
CA LEU A 101 4.35 -10.33 -0.90
C LEU A 101 5.76 -10.88 -0.56
N PRO A 102 6.84 -10.25 -1.05
CA PRO A 102 8.19 -10.65 -0.69
C PRO A 102 8.41 -10.72 0.82
N ASN A 103 9.41 -11.48 1.24
CA ASN A 103 9.80 -11.65 2.64
C ASN A 103 8.66 -12.17 3.56
N ASN A 104 7.83 -13.08 3.03
CA ASN A 104 6.71 -13.70 3.76
C ASN A 104 5.66 -12.73 4.34
N VAL A 105 5.55 -11.54 3.77
CA VAL A 105 4.46 -10.62 4.09
C VAL A 105 3.18 -11.17 3.47
N ALA A 106 2.19 -11.55 4.28
CA ALA A 106 0.93 -12.11 3.81
C ALA A 106 -0.25 -11.22 4.18
N ILE A 107 -1.17 -11.04 3.23
CA ILE A 107 -2.43 -10.32 3.39
C ILE A 107 -3.56 -11.29 3.04
N VAL A 108 -4.43 -11.57 3.99
CA VAL A 108 -5.44 -12.63 3.89
C VAL A 108 -6.81 -12.03 3.58
N GLY A 109 -7.55 -12.68 2.69
CA GLY A 109 -8.94 -12.34 2.41
C GLY A 109 -9.14 -11.01 1.68
N VAL A 110 -8.21 -10.66 0.79
CA VAL A 110 -8.32 -9.43 -0.02
C VAL A 110 -9.40 -9.63 -1.09
N ARG A 111 -10.35 -8.70 -1.16
CA ARG A 111 -11.32 -8.65 -2.24
C ARG A 111 -10.67 -7.99 -3.45
N VAL A 112 -10.71 -8.68 -4.58
CA VAL A 112 -10.14 -8.20 -5.84
C VAL A 112 -11.18 -8.25 -6.95
N SER A 113 -11.11 -7.32 -7.91
CA SER A 113 -11.94 -7.32 -9.11
C SER A 113 -11.16 -7.87 -10.28
N GLU A 114 -11.82 -8.49 -11.25
CA GLU A 114 -11.17 -8.83 -12.50
C GLU A 114 -11.14 -7.63 -13.44
N GLY A 115 -10.02 -7.46 -14.14
CA GLY A 115 -9.88 -6.37 -15.13
C GLY A 115 -8.64 -6.50 -15.97
N GLY A 116 -8.61 -5.80 -17.10
CA GLY A 116 -7.45 -5.75 -17.99
C GLY A 116 -6.37 -4.86 -17.39
N ILE A 117 -5.16 -5.41 -17.20
CA ILE A 117 -3.99 -4.68 -16.69
C ILE A 117 -2.90 -4.72 -17.76
N ALA A 118 -2.40 -3.56 -18.16
CA ALA A 118 -1.28 -3.47 -19.10
C ALA A 118 0.06 -3.68 -18.39
N GLY A 119 0.86 -4.63 -18.86
CA GLY A 119 2.23 -4.85 -18.40
C GLY A 119 2.39 -5.53 -17.04
N ALA A 120 1.30 -5.94 -16.38
CA ALA A 120 1.33 -6.69 -15.14
C ALA A 120 0.16 -7.69 -15.09
N ASP A 121 0.20 -8.60 -14.13
CA ASP A 121 -0.84 -9.59 -13.90
C ASP A 121 -1.82 -9.14 -12.82
N VAL A 122 -1.30 -8.38 -11.84
CA VAL A 122 -2.02 -7.86 -10.68
C VAL A 122 -1.71 -6.38 -10.53
N LEU A 123 -2.72 -5.59 -10.21
CA LEU A 123 -2.58 -4.19 -9.80
C LEU A 123 -2.93 -4.12 -8.31
N LEU A 124 -1.96 -3.75 -7.48
CA LEU A 124 -2.14 -3.55 -6.04
C LEU A 124 -2.58 -2.11 -5.79
N GLY A 125 -3.83 -1.94 -5.37
CA GLY A 125 -4.46 -0.64 -5.13
C GLY A 125 -4.29 -0.13 -3.71
N MET A 126 -4.97 0.98 -3.42
CA MET A 126 -4.95 1.62 -2.10
C MET A 126 -5.56 0.76 -1.00
N ASP A 127 -6.43 -0.19 -1.32
CA ASP A 127 -6.97 -1.19 -0.39
C ASP A 127 -5.87 -2.05 0.25
N VAL A 128 -4.82 -2.37 -0.50
CA VAL A 128 -3.63 -3.08 0.00
C VAL A 128 -2.60 -2.09 0.56
N ILE A 129 -2.32 -1.00 -0.15
CA ILE A 129 -1.30 -0.01 0.24
C ILE A 129 -1.62 0.63 1.60
N ALA A 130 -2.90 0.94 1.85
CA ALA A 130 -3.35 1.58 3.08
C ALA A 130 -3.35 0.67 4.33
N LEU A 131 -3.07 -0.62 4.18
CA LEU A 131 -2.93 -1.53 5.33
C LEU A 131 -1.64 -1.29 6.11
N GLY A 132 -0.67 -0.59 5.53
CA GLY A 132 0.64 -0.39 6.13
C GLY A 132 1.31 0.92 5.72
N ASP A 133 2.62 0.95 5.86
CA ASP A 133 3.45 2.07 5.45
C ASP A 133 4.14 1.73 4.13
N PHE A 134 3.87 2.50 3.09
CA PHE A 134 4.50 2.36 1.78
C PHE A 134 5.37 3.57 1.48
N THR A 135 6.64 3.33 1.19
CA THR A 135 7.62 4.40 0.97
C THR A 135 8.44 4.12 -0.29
N ILE A 136 8.64 5.16 -1.09
CA ILE A 136 9.48 5.14 -2.28
C ILE A 136 10.62 6.12 -2.08
N THR A 137 11.85 5.69 -2.34
CA THR A 137 13.04 6.54 -2.30
C THR A 137 13.83 6.40 -3.59
N ASN A 138 14.41 7.53 -4.05
CA ASN A 138 15.33 7.56 -5.17
C ASN A 138 16.68 8.06 -4.66
N TYR A 139 17.65 7.16 -4.58
CA TYR A 139 18.96 7.44 -4.04
C TYR A 139 20.06 6.86 -4.94
N ASN A 140 21.07 7.63 -5.24
CA ASN A 140 22.20 7.24 -6.11
C ASN A 140 21.77 6.61 -7.45
N GLY A 141 20.74 7.17 -8.11
CA GLY A 141 20.26 6.69 -9.41
C GLY A 141 19.48 5.39 -9.36
N GLN A 142 19.03 4.97 -8.20
CA GLN A 142 18.24 3.75 -7.99
C GLN A 142 16.92 4.07 -7.28
N THR A 143 15.84 3.38 -7.65
CA THR A 143 14.57 3.44 -6.94
C THR A 143 14.48 2.25 -5.98
N TRP A 144 14.19 2.57 -4.72
CA TRP A 144 13.86 1.58 -3.69
C TRP A 144 12.43 1.82 -3.23
N TRP A 145 11.68 0.75 -2.99
CA TRP A 145 10.38 0.84 -2.33
C TRP A 145 10.27 -0.21 -1.25
N THR A 146 9.63 0.19 -0.18
CA THR A 146 9.44 -0.65 0.99
C THR A 146 8.00 -0.60 1.44
N PHE A 147 7.52 -1.71 1.95
CA PHE A 147 6.21 -1.84 2.54
C PHE A 147 6.32 -2.52 3.89
N ARG A 148 5.67 -1.98 4.89
CA ARG A 148 5.61 -2.49 6.25
C ARG A 148 4.16 -2.59 6.69
N ILE A 149 3.78 -3.72 7.28
CA ILE A 149 2.42 -3.97 7.78
C ILE A 149 2.47 -4.58 9.19
N PRO A 150 1.57 -4.18 10.13
CA PRO A 150 0.71 -3.00 10.03
C PRO A 150 1.50 -1.69 10.04
N SER A 151 0.82 -0.55 9.78
CA SER A 151 1.44 0.77 9.97
C SER A 151 1.84 0.95 11.43
N ASN A 152 3.04 1.48 11.67
CA ASN A 152 3.59 1.64 13.02
C ASN A 152 3.68 3.11 13.44
N GLU A 153 4.19 3.95 12.55
CA GLU A 153 4.37 5.38 12.82
C GLU A 153 4.36 6.17 11.50
N PRO A 154 3.87 7.42 11.52
CA PRO A 154 3.90 8.27 10.34
C PRO A 154 5.35 8.62 9.99
N VAL A 155 5.68 8.62 8.69
CA VAL A 155 6.93 9.14 8.16
C VAL A 155 6.74 10.61 7.83
N ASP A 156 7.42 11.51 8.57
CA ASP A 156 7.39 12.96 8.38
C ASP A 156 8.80 13.49 8.14
N PHE A 157 9.18 13.57 6.87
CA PHE A 157 10.49 14.10 6.49
C PHE A 157 10.68 15.59 6.85
N VAL A 158 9.60 16.37 7.01
CA VAL A 158 9.70 17.77 7.42
C VAL A 158 10.09 17.83 8.89
N GLU A 159 9.48 17.02 9.74
CA GLU A 159 9.83 16.93 11.16
C GLU A 159 11.27 16.44 11.34
N GLU A 160 11.66 15.37 10.65
CA GLU A 160 13.02 14.82 10.67
C GLU A 160 14.08 15.86 10.26
N ILE A 161 13.86 16.56 9.13
CA ILE A 161 14.80 17.59 8.66
C ILE A 161 14.85 18.77 9.63
N ASN A 162 13.72 19.17 10.22
CA ASN A 162 13.70 20.27 11.19
C ASN A 162 14.40 19.91 12.50
N GLU A 163 14.28 18.67 12.98
CA GLU A 163 15.05 18.18 14.13
C GLU A 163 16.56 18.19 13.81
N TYR A 164 16.96 17.71 12.63
CA TYR A 164 18.35 17.76 12.17
C TYR A 164 18.87 19.20 12.13
N LYS A 165 18.13 20.12 11.50
CA LYS A 165 18.50 21.54 11.38
C LYS A 165 18.64 22.22 12.76
N LYS A 166 17.69 21.96 13.66
CA LYS A 166 17.74 22.46 15.04
C LYS A 166 19.00 22.00 15.75
N LYS A 167 19.38 20.72 15.59
CA LYS A 167 20.61 20.16 16.20
C LYS A 167 21.87 20.78 15.65
N HIS A 168 21.88 21.24 14.38
CA HIS A 168 23.06 21.78 13.71
C HIS A 168 23.03 23.31 13.53
N GLY A 169 22.10 24.03 14.19
CA GLY A 169 22.00 25.49 14.13
C GLY A 169 21.58 26.04 12.77
N VAL A 170 20.93 25.23 11.93
CA VAL A 170 20.42 25.61 10.59
C VAL A 170 18.97 26.06 10.70
N PRO A 171 18.50 27.12 9.99
CA PRO A 171 17.09 27.51 10.01
C PRO A 171 16.15 26.39 9.60
N ALA A 172 15.04 26.23 10.34
CA ALA A 172 14.01 25.23 10.03
C ALA A 172 13.33 25.48 8.68
N ILE A 173 12.77 24.44 8.10
CA ILE A 173 11.90 24.56 6.93
C ILE A 173 10.60 25.27 7.37
N PRO A 174 10.18 26.36 6.71
CA PRO A 174 8.94 27.01 7.05
C PRO A 174 7.76 26.07 6.84
N LEU A 175 6.91 25.95 7.85
CA LEU A 175 5.66 25.19 7.72
C LEU A 175 4.75 25.83 6.67
N SER A 176 4.09 25.02 5.87
CA SER A 176 3.02 25.43 4.97
C SER A 176 1.86 26.09 5.76
N GLN A 177 0.99 26.82 5.06
CA GLN A 177 -0.18 27.45 5.72
C GLN A 177 -1.11 26.39 6.35
N GLU A 178 -1.26 25.24 5.70
CA GLU A 178 -2.10 24.15 6.20
C GLU A 178 -1.50 23.52 7.47
N GLU A 179 -0.22 23.25 7.48
CA GLU A 179 0.49 22.71 8.66
C GLU A 179 0.44 23.70 9.84
N LYS A 180 0.60 25.00 9.60
CA LYS A 180 0.41 26.05 10.62
C LYS A 180 -1.00 26.02 11.20
N ARG A 181 -2.04 25.81 10.36
CA ARG A 181 -3.44 25.68 10.79
C ARG A 181 -3.63 24.42 11.64
N ARG A 182 -3.09 23.27 11.20
CA ARG A 182 -3.15 22.00 11.95
C ARG A 182 -2.47 22.11 13.31
N GLN A 183 -1.29 22.74 13.36
CA GLN A 183 -0.54 22.95 14.59
C GLN A 183 -1.30 23.87 15.56
N ARG A 184 -1.85 25.01 15.09
CA ARG A 184 -2.69 25.88 15.91
C ARG A 184 -3.89 25.16 16.53
N ASN A 185 -4.53 24.28 15.76
CA ASN A 185 -5.66 23.49 16.23
C ASN A 185 -5.24 22.46 17.30
N ARG A 186 -4.08 21.80 17.14
CA ARG A 186 -3.51 20.90 18.14
C ARG A 186 -3.19 21.63 19.44
N ASP A 187 -2.56 22.79 19.34
CA ASP A 187 -2.19 23.61 20.50
C ASP A 187 -3.44 24.13 21.23
N LYS A 188 -4.46 24.55 20.49
CA LYS A 188 -5.76 24.95 21.07
C LYS A 188 -6.41 23.81 21.86
N ARG A 189 -6.43 22.59 21.29
CA ARG A 189 -6.96 21.39 21.98
C ARG A 189 -6.14 21.02 23.22
N LYS A 190 -4.81 21.12 23.20
CA LYS A 190 -3.95 20.90 24.37
C LYS A 190 -4.25 21.91 25.49
N ARG A 191 -4.38 23.22 25.14
CA ARG A 191 -4.72 24.26 26.09
C ARG A 191 -6.10 24.08 26.71
N GLN A 192 -7.09 23.64 25.93
CA GLN A 192 -8.43 23.33 26.45
C GLN A 192 -8.42 22.15 27.42
N LYS A 193 -7.67 21.06 27.10
CA LYS A 193 -7.50 19.93 28.01
C LYS A 193 -6.76 20.27 29.30
N ALA A 194 -5.82 21.22 29.25
CA ALA A 194 -5.08 21.67 30.43
C ALA A 194 -5.89 22.60 31.35
N ARG A 195 -6.93 23.29 30.82
CA ARG A 195 -7.81 24.17 31.60
C ARG A 195 -9.06 23.46 32.17
N GLY A 196 -9.34 22.23 31.72
CA GLY A 196 -10.46 21.42 32.21
C GLY A 196 -10.07 20.39 33.27
N LYS A 197 -8.84 20.51 33.82
CA LYS A 197 -8.38 19.85 35.03
C LYS A 197 -8.19 20.91 36.12
#